data_579a07107dfbbecfa28349b3c612dbd4
#
_entry.id   579a07107dfbbecfa28349b3c612dbd4
#
_cell.length_a   1.000
_cell.length_b   1.000
_cell.length_c   1.000
_cell.angle_alpha   90.00
_cell.angle_beta   90.00
_cell.angle_gamma   90.00
#
_symmetry.space_group_name_H-M   'P 1'
#
loop_
_entity.id
_entity.type
_entity.pdbx_description
1 polymer ?
#
loop_
_entity_poly.entity_id
_entity_poly.type
_entity_poly.pdbx_seq_one_letter_code
_entity_poly.pdbx_strand_id
1 'polypeptide(L)'
;ELLAATGTGVAHCPVSNMKLSSGIARIPEMLRMGVKTGLAVDGSASNDGSNMLEEMRVAYLLHRLNSSSEAPSGYDILKMASRGSASILGREELGHLAEGMAADFFAISLDRIELVGGQYDPKSLLSCIGFKGAVDYTVVNGKVVVEQGRLVNVEEEKIVSRANAAVEKLLYIK
;
A
#
# COMPACT_ATOMS: atom_id res chain seq x y z
N GLU A 1 -6.87 23.53 4.09
CA GLU A 1 -8.24 24.06 4.11
C GLU A 1 -8.98 23.80 2.79
N LEU A 2 -8.44 24.23 1.64
CA LEU A 2 -9.10 24.09 0.33
C LEU A 2 -9.46 22.64 0.01
N LEU A 3 -8.55 21.68 0.21
CA LEU A 3 -8.79 20.25 -0.05
C LEU A 3 -9.96 19.71 0.79
N ALA A 4 -10.02 20.08 2.07
CA ALA A 4 -11.13 19.68 2.95
C ALA A 4 -12.45 20.30 2.50
N ALA A 5 -12.45 21.60 2.17
CA ALA A 5 -13.65 22.32 1.75
C ALA A 5 -14.22 21.83 0.41
N THR A 6 -13.36 21.39 -0.51
CA THR A 6 -13.76 20.87 -1.82
C THR A 6 -13.98 19.37 -1.88
N GLY A 7 -13.68 18.65 -0.79
CA GLY A 7 -13.72 17.18 -0.76
C GLY A 7 -12.66 16.50 -1.65
N THR A 8 -11.62 17.25 -2.05
CA THR A 8 -10.53 16.73 -2.87
C THR A 8 -9.70 15.73 -2.07
N GLY A 9 -9.48 14.54 -2.65
CA GLY A 9 -8.66 13.50 -2.05
C GLY A 9 -7.17 13.68 -2.32
N VAL A 10 -6.34 13.11 -1.44
CA VAL A 10 -4.87 13.10 -1.54
C VAL A 10 -4.37 11.66 -1.55
N ALA A 11 -3.71 11.26 -2.64
CA ALA A 11 -2.97 10.01 -2.74
C ALA A 11 -1.52 10.26 -2.30
N HIS A 12 -1.16 9.77 -1.10
CA HIS A 12 0.18 9.91 -0.54
C HIS A 12 1.08 8.79 -1.03
N CYS A 13 2.19 9.14 -1.67
CA CYS A 13 3.18 8.22 -2.24
C CYS A 13 4.55 8.48 -1.56
N PRO A 14 4.76 8.03 -0.32
CA PRO A 14 5.95 8.40 0.46
C PRO A 14 7.26 7.93 -0.17
N VAL A 15 7.33 6.72 -0.72
CA VAL A 15 8.55 6.22 -1.39
C VAL A 15 8.90 7.08 -2.59
N SER A 16 7.94 7.38 -3.46
CA SER A 16 8.14 8.27 -4.60
C SER A 16 8.60 9.67 -4.17
N ASN A 17 7.95 10.25 -3.17
CA ASN A 17 8.32 11.57 -2.65
C ASN A 17 9.77 11.59 -2.12
N MET A 18 10.19 10.55 -1.42
CA MET A 18 11.56 10.43 -0.92
C MET A 18 12.55 10.23 -2.06
N LYS A 19 12.26 9.33 -3.01
CA LYS A 19 13.13 9.06 -4.17
C LYS A 19 13.34 10.31 -5.03
N LEU A 20 12.29 11.08 -5.26
CA LEU A 20 12.32 12.29 -6.09
C LEU A 20 12.67 13.57 -5.31
N SER A 21 12.91 13.47 -4.00
CA SER A 21 13.18 14.62 -3.12
C SER A 21 12.08 15.69 -3.17
N SER A 22 10.81 15.27 -3.32
CA SER A 22 9.65 16.17 -3.45
C SER A 22 9.18 16.74 -2.10
N GLY A 23 9.79 16.30 -1.00
CA GLY A 23 9.43 16.72 0.36
C GLY A 23 8.44 15.77 1.04
N ILE A 24 8.01 16.15 2.24
CA ILE A 24 7.12 15.35 3.09
C ILE A 24 5.73 15.97 3.10
N ALA A 25 4.72 15.20 2.71
CA ALA A 25 3.33 15.63 2.75
C ALA A 25 2.85 15.84 4.21
N ARG A 26 2.02 16.85 4.43
CA ARG A 26 1.50 17.22 5.77
C ARG A 26 0.34 16.30 6.20
N ILE A 27 0.56 15.00 6.17
CA ILE A 27 -0.47 13.98 6.42
C ILE A 27 -1.16 14.13 7.78
N PRO A 28 -0.45 14.34 8.92
CA PRO A 28 -1.12 14.51 10.20
C PRO A 28 -2.13 15.67 10.20
N GLU A 29 -1.76 16.78 9.59
CA GLU A 29 -2.63 17.95 9.47
C GLU A 29 -3.83 17.67 8.55
N MET A 30 -3.60 17.03 7.40
CA MET A 30 -4.66 16.66 6.45
C MET A 30 -5.69 15.75 7.11
N LEU A 31 -5.26 14.75 7.87
CA LEU A 31 -6.14 13.85 8.63
C LEU A 31 -6.97 14.60 9.67
N ARG A 32 -6.35 15.54 10.44
CA ARG A 32 -7.06 16.37 11.42
C ARG A 32 -8.11 17.28 10.78
N MET A 33 -7.85 17.73 9.57
CA MET A 33 -8.77 18.58 8.79
C MET A 33 -9.84 17.80 8.04
N GLY A 34 -9.87 16.48 8.15
CA GLY A 34 -10.85 15.63 7.46
C GLY A 34 -10.62 15.51 5.95
N VAL A 35 -9.43 15.79 5.44
CA VAL A 35 -9.09 15.56 4.04
C VAL A 35 -9.10 14.06 3.76
N LYS A 36 -9.76 13.63 2.70
CA LYS A 36 -9.70 12.24 2.23
C LYS A 36 -8.27 11.90 1.86
N THR A 37 -7.62 11.05 2.64
CA THR A 37 -6.21 10.72 2.45
C THR A 37 -6.03 9.21 2.33
N GLY A 38 -5.41 8.76 1.24
CA GLY A 38 -5.05 7.38 0.99
C GLY A 38 -3.58 7.22 0.68
N LEU A 39 -3.10 5.98 0.65
CA LEU A 39 -1.77 5.62 0.16
C LEU A 39 -1.83 5.17 -1.30
N ALA A 40 -0.76 5.43 -2.04
CA ALA A 40 -0.55 4.94 -3.39
C ALA A 40 0.94 4.69 -3.64
N VAL A 41 1.24 3.90 -4.66
CA VAL A 41 2.62 3.50 -5.00
C VAL A 41 3.27 4.40 -6.05
N ASP A 42 2.49 5.23 -6.76
CA ASP A 42 2.92 6.04 -7.91
C ASP A 42 3.33 5.17 -9.12
N GLY A 43 3.89 5.77 -10.14
CA GLY A 43 4.38 5.08 -11.33
C GLY A 43 5.72 4.36 -11.12
N SER A 44 6.00 3.33 -11.92
CA SER A 44 7.21 2.51 -11.79
C SER A 44 8.52 3.29 -11.96
N ALA A 45 8.51 4.44 -12.65
CA ALA A 45 9.69 5.28 -12.81
C ALA A 45 10.04 6.05 -11.52
N SER A 46 9.05 6.39 -10.70
CA SER A 46 9.20 7.12 -9.45
C SER A 46 9.17 6.21 -8.22
N ASN A 47 8.69 4.96 -8.38
CA ASN A 47 8.72 3.93 -7.36
C ASN A 47 9.00 2.57 -8.00
N ASP A 48 10.18 2.03 -7.80
CA ASP A 48 10.63 0.79 -8.45
C ASP A 48 9.88 -0.45 -7.93
N GLY A 49 9.29 -0.39 -6.75
CA GLY A 49 8.78 -1.55 -6.01
C GLY A 49 7.31 -1.89 -6.22
N SER A 50 6.43 -0.94 -6.49
CA SER A 50 4.95 -1.11 -6.56
C SER A 50 4.36 -1.98 -5.43
N ASN A 51 4.86 -1.81 -4.19
CA ASN A 51 4.49 -2.61 -3.04
C ASN A 51 3.77 -1.76 -1.97
N MET A 52 2.46 -1.93 -1.82
CA MET A 52 1.66 -1.17 -0.86
C MET A 52 2.06 -1.46 0.60
N LEU A 53 2.53 -2.65 0.94
CA LEU A 53 2.99 -2.96 2.29
C LEU A 53 4.29 -2.20 2.63
N GLU A 54 5.15 -1.98 1.64
CA GLU A 54 6.33 -1.12 1.77
C GLU A 54 5.94 0.35 1.94
N GLU A 55 4.98 0.86 1.15
CA GLU A 55 4.44 2.22 1.31
C GLU A 55 3.91 2.44 2.73
N MET A 56 3.17 1.48 3.28
CA MET A 56 2.67 1.53 4.65
C MET A 56 3.81 1.65 5.66
N ARG A 57 4.87 0.86 5.51
CA ARG A 57 6.04 0.90 6.39
C ARG A 57 6.77 2.23 6.28
N VAL A 58 7.01 2.70 5.07
CA VAL A 58 7.71 3.97 4.81
C VAL A 58 6.88 5.15 5.34
N ALA A 59 5.58 5.20 5.07
CA ALA A 59 4.68 6.22 5.62
C ALA A 59 4.74 6.27 7.14
N TYR A 60 4.66 5.11 7.81
CA TYR A 60 4.73 5.02 9.26
C TYR A 60 6.04 5.62 9.81
N LEU A 61 7.19 5.21 9.27
CA LEU A 61 8.49 5.66 9.75
C LEU A 61 8.75 7.14 9.44
N LEU A 62 8.41 7.58 8.22
CA LEU A 62 8.61 8.94 7.77
C LEU A 62 7.87 9.94 8.65
N HIS A 63 6.59 9.67 8.94
CA HIS A 63 5.80 10.56 9.78
C HIS A 63 6.19 10.48 11.26
N ARG A 64 6.64 9.33 11.76
CA ARG A 64 7.25 9.22 13.10
C ARG A 64 8.48 10.12 13.24
N LEU A 65 9.35 10.10 12.25
CA LEU A 65 10.55 10.94 12.23
C LEU A 65 10.20 12.43 12.15
N ASN A 66 9.25 12.79 11.28
CA ASN A 66 8.93 14.19 10.96
C ASN A 66 7.95 14.85 11.93
N SER A 67 7.00 14.11 12.48
CA SER A 67 5.85 14.66 13.21
C SER A 67 5.73 14.16 14.66
N SER A 68 6.63 13.29 15.11
CA SER A 68 6.71 12.80 16.50
C SER A 68 5.35 12.31 17.05
N SER A 69 4.80 13.00 18.06
CA SER A 69 3.55 12.64 18.74
C SER A 69 2.30 12.80 17.88
N GLU A 70 2.34 13.61 16.81
CA GLU A 70 1.22 13.80 15.88
C GLU A 70 1.22 12.80 14.72
N ALA A 71 2.24 11.95 14.64
CA ALA A 71 2.35 10.96 13.58
C ALA A 71 1.17 9.98 13.59
N PRO A 72 0.65 9.59 12.42
CA PRO A 72 -0.39 8.56 12.32
C PRO A 72 0.06 7.27 12.98
N SER A 73 -0.87 6.61 13.68
CA SER A 73 -0.63 5.25 14.20
C SER A 73 -0.50 4.23 13.06
N GLY A 74 0.00 3.03 13.36
CA GLY A 74 0.02 1.95 12.38
C GLY A 74 -1.37 1.62 11.84
N TYR A 75 -2.40 1.73 12.68
CA TYR A 75 -3.79 1.54 12.26
C TYR A 75 -4.31 2.68 11.37
N ASP A 76 -3.90 3.93 11.59
CA ASP A 76 -4.27 5.03 10.70
C ASP A 76 -3.65 4.85 9.32
N ILE A 77 -2.41 4.40 9.25
CA ILE A 77 -1.74 4.04 7.99
C ILE A 77 -2.48 2.90 7.27
N LEU A 78 -2.89 1.86 7.99
CA LEU A 78 -3.68 0.77 7.41
C LEU A 78 -5.03 1.28 6.86
N LYS A 79 -5.71 2.18 7.58
CA LYS A 79 -6.93 2.83 7.10
C LYS A 79 -6.69 3.67 5.85
N MET A 80 -5.57 4.40 5.78
CA MET A 80 -5.19 5.14 4.58
C MET A 80 -4.97 4.22 3.38
N ALA A 81 -4.27 3.10 3.57
CA ALA A 81 -4.00 2.12 2.51
C ALA A 81 -5.25 1.39 2.01
N SER A 82 -6.32 1.35 2.78
CA SER A 82 -7.56 0.64 2.46
C SER A 82 -8.75 1.58 2.24
N ARG A 83 -9.47 1.96 3.30
CA ARG A 83 -10.65 2.84 3.24
C ARG A 83 -10.33 4.22 2.66
N GLY A 84 -9.17 4.78 2.97
CA GLY A 84 -8.73 6.08 2.46
C GLY A 84 -8.56 6.03 0.96
N SER A 85 -7.84 5.04 0.44
CA SER A 85 -7.63 4.86 -1.00
C SER A 85 -8.94 4.60 -1.74
N ALA A 86 -9.83 3.76 -1.20
CA ALA A 86 -11.17 3.52 -1.74
C ALA A 86 -12.01 4.82 -1.80
N SER A 87 -11.97 5.62 -0.73
CA SER A 87 -12.68 6.90 -0.66
C SER A 87 -12.20 7.92 -1.70
N ILE A 88 -10.89 7.97 -1.98
CA ILE A 88 -10.34 8.85 -3.03
C ILE A 88 -10.84 8.41 -4.41
N LEU A 89 -10.98 7.11 -4.64
CA LEU A 89 -11.49 6.54 -5.88
C LEU A 89 -13.01 6.68 -6.03
N GLY A 90 -13.72 7.13 -4.99
CA GLY A 90 -15.18 7.17 -4.96
C GLY A 90 -15.82 5.78 -4.96
N ARG A 91 -15.12 4.75 -4.44
CA ARG A 91 -15.57 3.36 -4.39
C ARG A 91 -15.95 3.00 -2.96
N GLU A 92 -17.23 3.21 -2.63
CA GLU A 92 -17.76 2.99 -1.27
C GLU A 92 -17.85 1.49 -0.90
N GLU A 93 -17.96 0.63 -1.90
CA GLU A 93 -18.01 -0.82 -1.74
C GLU A 93 -16.66 -1.49 -1.47
N LEU A 94 -15.56 -0.71 -1.42
CA LEU A 94 -14.18 -1.19 -1.18
C LEU A 94 -13.63 -0.71 0.16
N GLY A 95 -12.49 -1.27 0.55
CA GLY A 95 -11.65 -0.79 1.63
C GLY A 95 -11.90 -1.44 3.00
N HIS A 96 -12.91 -2.29 3.15
CA HIS A 96 -13.13 -3.13 4.33
C HIS A 96 -14.06 -4.29 4.02
N LEU A 97 -14.01 -5.32 4.87
CA LEU A 97 -14.91 -6.47 4.77
C LEU A 97 -16.19 -6.22 5.60
N ALA A 98 -17.33 -6.29 4.95
CA ALA A 98 -18.66 -6.26 5.55
C ALA A 98 -19.68 -6.86 4.57
N GLU A 99 -20.89 -7.16 5.07
CA GLU A 99 -22.00 -7.59 4.20
C GLU A 99 -22.32 -6.53 3.16
N GLY A 100 -22.48 -6.93 1.91
CA GLY A 100 -22.77 -6.03 0.79
C GLY A 100 -21.55 -5.35 0.17
N MET A 101 -20.35 -5.51 0.77
CA MET A 101 -19.11 -4.99 0.22
C MET A 101 -18.48 -5.96 -0.79
N ALA A 102 -17.60 -5.46 -1.63
CA ALA A 102 -16.78 -6.31 -2.49
C ALA A 102 -15.87 -7.19 -1.65
N ALA A 103 -15.74 -8.46 -2.06
CA ALA A 103 -14.87 -9.41 -1.38
C ALA A 103 -13.43 -9.23 -1.89
N ASP A 104 -12.82 -8.09 -1.52
CA ASP A 104 -11.43 -7.72 -1.83
C ASP A 104 -10.60 -7.77 -0.55
N PHE A 105 -9.71 -8.75 -0.46
CA PHE A 105 -8.83 -8.89 0.71
C PHE A 105 -7.56 -9.68 0.37
N PHE A 106 -6.59 -9.57 1.22
CA PHE A 106 -5.45 -10.48 1.25
C PHE A 106 -5.31 -11.12 2.64
N ALA A 107 -4.65 -12.26 2.71
CA ALA A 107 -4.36 -12.96 3.95
C ALA A 107 -2.87 -13.29 4.05
N ILE A 108 -2.34 -13.17 5.25
CA ILE A 108 -0.95 -13.52 5.60
C ILE A 108 -1.00 -14.43 6.82
N SER A 109 -0.33 -15.59 6.76
CA SER A 109 -0.13 -16.44 7.92
C SER A 109 0.71 -15.73 8.96
N LEU A 110 0.28 -15.77 10.21
CA LEU A 110 1.07 -15.27 11.35
C LEU A 110 2.14 -16.27 11.84
N ASP A 111 2.14 -17.50 11.31
CA ASP A 111 3.14 -18.53 11.59
C ASP A 111 4.44 -18.29 10.81
N ARG A 112 4.97 -17.06 10.95
CA ARG A 112 6.22 -16.61 10.33
C ARG A 112 7.09 -15.99 11.40
N ILE A 113 8.39 -16.26 11.37
CA ILE A 113 9.33 -15.79 12.38
C ILE A 113 9.35 -14.25 12.48
N GLU A 114 9.22 -13.56 11.36
CA GLU A 114 9.18 -12.11 11.31
C GLU A 114 7.88 -11.49 11.85
N LEU A 115 6.84 -12.30 12.05
CA LEU A 115 5.53 -11.87 12.57
C LEU A 115 5.25 -12.35 14.00
N VAL A 116 6.23 -12.96 14.67
CA VAL A 116 6.08 -13.41 16.05
C VAL A 116 5.64 -12.25 16.95
N GLY A 117 4.57 -12.47 17.71
CA GLY A 117 3.96 -11.44 18.57
C GLY A 117 2.94 -10.54 17.84
N GLY A 118 2.83 -10.63 16.52
CA GLY A 118 1.94 -9.79 15.72
C GLY A 118 0.44 -9.93 16.03
N GLN A 119 0.03 -11.08 16.56
CA GLN A 119 -1.34 -11.32 17.00
C GLN A 119 -1.81 -10.39 18.12
N TYR A 120 -0.89 -9.77 18.87
CA TYR A 120 -1.23 -8.86 19.97
C TYR A 120 -1.57 -7.44 19.50
N ASP A 121 -1.10 -7.03 18.31
CA ASP A 121 -1.50 -5.78 17.65
C ASP A 121 -1.65 -5.97 16.13
N PRO A 122 -2.67 -6.71 15.70
CA PRO A 122 -2.88 -6.99 14.28
C PRO A 122 -3.19 -5.72 13.44
N LYS A 123 -3.68 -4.67 14.09
CA LYS A 123 -4.05 -3.41 13.41
C LYS A 123 -2.82 -2.61 12.96
N SER A 124 -1.73 -2.66 13.71
CA SER A 124 -0.50 -1.93 13.41
C SER A 124 0.57 -2.78 12.76
N LEU A 125 0.41 -4.11 12.79
CA LEU A 125 1.40 -5.11 12.40
C LEU A 125 2.11 -4.77 11.08
N LEU A 126 1.33 -4.60 10.01
CA LEU A 126 1.86 -4.43 8.65
C LEU A 126 2.64 -3.13 8.49
N SER A 127 2.17 -2.05 9.11
CA SER A 127 2.86 -0.76 9.09
C SER A 127 4.12 -0.74 9.96
N CYS A 128 4.10 -1.44 11.10
CA CYS A 128 5.19 -1.42 12.08
C CYS A 128 6.32 -2.39 11.74
N ILE A 129 6.02 -3.60 11.22
CA ILE A 129 7.03 -4.62 10.94
C ILE A 129 7.62 -4.47 9.55
N GLY A 130 6.81 -4.11 8.54
CA GLY A 130 7.26 -3.98 7.17
C GLY A 130 7.46 -5.35 6.51
N PHE A 131 6.37 -6.07 6.33
CA PHE A 131 6.37 -7.36 5.65
C PHE A 131 6.83 -7.23 4.19
N LYS A 132 7.79 -8.06 3.78
CA LYS A 132 8.39 -8.03 2.43
C LYS A 132 8.07 -9.27 1.57
N GLY A 133 7.49 -10.28 2.16
CA GLY A 133 7.13 -11.52 1.45
C GLY A 133 5.88 -11.39 0.59
N ALA A 134 5.66 -12.37 -0.27
CA ALA A 134 4.37 -12.54 -0.92
C ALA A 134 3.29 -12.86 0.14
N VAL A 135 2.11 -12.30 -0.02
CA VAL A 135 0.94 -12.66 0.79
C VAL A 135 0.49 -14.08 0.43
N ASP A 136 -0.08 -14.81 1.39
CA ASP A 136 -0.49 -16.20 1.15
C ASP A 136 -1.68 -16.29 0.20
N TYR A 137 -2.65 -15.38 0.35
CA TYR A 137 -3.81 -15.28 -0.51
C TYR A 137 -4.14 -13.84 -0.87
N THR A 138 -4.61 -13.62 -2.09
CA THR A 138 -5.28 -12.38 -2.51
C THR A 138 -6.57 -12.75 -3.21
N VAL A 139 -7.65 -12.12 -2.80
CA VAL A 139 -9.00 -12.28 -3.37
C VAL A 139 -9.44 -10.93 -3.91
N VAL A 140 -9.90 -10.90 -5.16
CA VAL A 140 -10.43 -9.71 -5.82
C VAL A 140 -11.82 -10.02 -6.33
N ASN A 141 -12.79 -9.27 -5.86
CA ASN A 141 -14.22 -9.47 -6.17
C ASN A 141 -14.65 -10.94 -6.02
N GLY A 142 -14.23 -11.57 -4.92
CA GLY A 142 -14.53 -12.96 -4.59
C GLY A 142 -13.73 -14.01 -5.36
N LYS A 143 -12.80 -13.61 -6.25
CA LYS A 143 -11.95 -14.55 -7.01
C LYS A 143 -10.56 -14.59 -6.42
N VAL A 144 -10.05 -15.79 -6.14
CA VAL A 144 -8.66 -15.98 -5.71
C VAL A 144 -7.73 -15.68 -6.89
N VAL A 145 -6.85 -14.71 -6.73
CA VAL A 145 -5.85 -14.29 -7.73
C VAL A 145 -4.42 -14.59 -7.29
N VAL A 146 -4.20 -14.73 -5.97
CA VAL A 146 -2.95 -15.26 -5.39
C VAL A 146 -3.32 -16.38 -4.44
N GLU A 147 -2.64 -17.51 -4.54
CA GLU A 147 -2.76 -18.67 -3.67
C GLU A 147 -1.36 -19.19 -3.31
N GLN A 148 -1.13 -19.41 -2.00
CA GLN A 148 0.17 -19.84 -1.47
C GLN A 148 1.34 -18.97 -1.97
N GLY A 149 1.13 -17.67 -2.08
CA GLY A 149 2.14 -16.71 -2.51
C GLY A 149 2.43 -16.68 -4.01
N ARG A 150 1.63 -17.34 -4.84
CA ARG A 150 1.79 -17.40 -6.30
C ARG A 150 0.54 -16.91 -7.03
N LEU A 151 0.74 -16.27 -8.17
CA LEU A 151 -0.37 -15.86 -9.04
C LEU A 151 -1.10 -17.06 -9.62
N VAL A 152 -2.43 -17.09 -9.50
CA VAL A 152 -3.28 -18.14 -10.04
C VAL A 152 -3.39 -17.99 -11.57
N ASN A 153 -3.18 -19.08 -12.30
CA ASN A 153 -3.26 -19.13 -13.77
C ASN A 153 -2.28 -18.19 -14.50
N VAL A 154 -1.16 -17.85 -13.88
CA VAL A 154 -0.10 -17.01 -14.45
C VAL A 154 1.24 -17.75 -14.40
N GLU A 155 1.92 -17.84 -15.52
CA GLU A 155 3.27 -18.41 -15.62
C GLU A 155 4.31 -17.31 -15.37
N GLU A 156 4.62 -17.05 -14.09
CA GLU A 156 5.49 -15.95 -13.65
C GLU A 156 6.87 -16.00 -14.32
N GLU A 157 7.45 -17.20 -14.46
CA GLU A 157 8.76 -17.40 -15.08
C GLU A 157 8.77 -16.95 -16.57
N LYS A 158 7.67 -17.16 -17.29
CA LYS A 158 7.53 -16.68 -18.68
C LYS A 158 7.44 -15.16 -18.72
N ILE A 159 6.73 -14.55 -17.77
CA ILE A 159 6.65 -13.08 -17.69
C ILE A 159 8.03 -12.49 -17.42
N VAL A 160 8.74 -13.02 -16.42
CA VAL A 160 10.10 -12.59 -16.07
C VAL A 160 11.04 -12.71 -17.27
N SER A 161 11.05 -13.84 -17.95
CA SER A 161 11.89 -14.06 -19.13
C SER A 161 11.59 -13.06 -20.26
N ARG A 162 10.31 -12.85 -20.57
CA ARG A 162 9.90 -11.88 -21.61
C ARG A 162 10.22 -10.44 -21.22
N ALA A 163 10.04 -10.06 -19.95
CA ALA A 163 10.35 -8.73 -19.46
C ALA A 163 11.86 -8.47 -19.57
N ASN A 164 12.70 -9.40 -19.13
CA ASN A 164 14.15 -9.27 -19.24
C ASN A 164 14.61 -9.11 -20.70
N ALA A 165 14.07 -9.92 -21.62
CA ALA A 165 14.38 -9.79 -23.04
C ALA A 165 13.92 -8.44 -23.63
N ALA A 166 12.83 -7.87 -23.14
CA ALA A 166 12.39 -6.52 -23.54
C ALA A 166 13.34 -5.43 -23.02
N VAL A 167 13.79 -5.55 -21.78
CA VAL A 167 14.78 -4.63 -21.18
C VAL A 167 16.10 -4.69 -21.93
N GLU A 168 16.60 -5.88 -22.26
CA GLU A 168 17.82 -6.02 -23.06
C GLU A 168 17.70 -5.31 -24.42
N LYS A 169 16.57 -5.48 -25.12
CA LYS A 169 16.32 -4.75 -26.38
C LYS A 169 16.32 -3.25 -26.19
N LEU A 170 15.71 -2.75 -25.08
CA LEU A 170 15.64 -1.32 -24.80
C LEU A 170 17.02 -0.72 -24.50
N LEU A 171 17.85 -1.42 -23.72
CA LEU A 171 19.16 -0.93 -23.28
C LEU A 171 20.24 -1.08 -24.36
N TYR A 172 20.15 -2.09 -25.22
CA TYR A 172 21.16 -2.42 -26.23
C TYR A 172 20.69 -2.19 -27.68
N ILE A 173 19.67 -1.34 -27.88
CA ILE A 173 19.36 -0.84 -29.21
C ILE A 173 20.57 0.01 -29.68
N LYS A 174 21.36 -0.56 -30.56
CA LYS A 174 22.37 0.15 -31.35
C LYS A 174 21.74 0.72 -32.58
#